data_40b468a2dc54741272db1e02e2533b46
#
_entry.id   40b468a2dc54741272db1e02e2533b46
#
_cell.length_a   1.000
_cell.length_b   1.000
_cell.length_c   1.000
_cell.angle_alpha   90.00
_cell.angle_beta   90.00
_cell.angle_gamma   90.00
#
_symmetry.space_group_name_H-M   'P 1'
#
loop_
_entity.id
_entity.type
_entity.pdbx_description
1 polymer ?
#
loop_
_entity_poly.entity_id
_entity_poly.type
_entity_poly.pdbx_seq_one_letter_code
_entity_poly.pdbx_strand_id
1 'polypeptide(L)'
;MDMYAVKKTIFTFILILILPLKSFSKEIPGSFADLAERLMPSVVNISTTQTVVTRSNPFPGFQFPPGSPFEDMFKEFGTPQERQTSALGSGFIIDAKGIVVTNNHVIQDAEDIIVRVDGDKEFKAKVIGSDPLSDIAVLQLETKEKFTPVKFGDSDKARIGDWVIAIGNPFGLGGTVTSGIISARNRSIGLSRYEDYIQTDASINSGNSGGPLFDMNGDVIGINTAILGRNGSIGIGFSIPSNSAKIVIDQLIKFGETKRGWLGV
;
A
#
# COMPACT_ATOMS: atom_id res chain seq x y z
N MET A 1 42.63 44.81 -38.36
CA MET A 1 41.75 43.85 -37.65
C MET A 1 41.20 42.94 -38.74
N ASP A 2 41.60 41.69 -38.72
CA ASP A 2 41.43 40.77 -39.85
C ASP A 2 39.94 40.36 -39.99
N MET A 3 39.31 40.77 -41.08
CA MET A 3 37.92 40.57 -41.43
C MET A 3 37.54 39.07 -41.45
N TYR A 4 38.52 38.18 -41.66
CA TYR A 4 38.36 36.72 -41.63
C TYR A 4 38.21 36.20 -40.19
N ALA A 5 38.96 36.78 -39.25
CA ALA A 5 38.88 36.41 -37.84
C ALA A 5 37.47 36.77 -37.22
N VAL A 6 36.95 37.97 -37.57
CA VAL A 6 35.62 38.43 -37.14
C VAL A 6 34.49 37.56 -37.69
N LYS A 7 34.54 37.17 -38.98
CA LYS A 7 33.56 36.25 -39.59
C LYS A 7 33.58 34.87 -38.95
N LYS A 8 34.77 34.33 -38.64
CA LYS A 8 34.91 33.01 -37.99
C LYS A 8 34.36 33.02 -36.55
N THR A 9 34.61 34.11 -35.82
CA THR A 9 34.08 34.28 -34.43
C THR A 9 32.54 34.42 -34.41
N ILE A 10 31.98 35.21 -35.36
CA ILE A 10 30.52 35.36 -35.49
C ILE A 10 29.85 34.03 -35.88
N PHE A 11 30.46 33.25 -36.82
CA PHE A 11 29.94 31.97 -37.21
C PHE A 11 29.96 30.93 -36.07
N THR A 12 31.05 30.93 -35.27
CA THR A 12 31.14 30.07 -34.07
C THR A 12 30.15 30.46 -33.01
N PHE A 13 29.89 31.76 -32.80
CA PHE A 13 28.87 32.23 -31.85
C PHE A 13 27.44 31.88 -32.29
N ILE A 14 27.13 31.97 -33.58
CA ILE A 14 25.82 31.59 -34.13
C ILE A 14 25.63 30.09 -34.04
N LEU A 15 26.67 29.26 -34.25
CA LEU A 15 26.59 27.80 -34.12
C LEU A 15 26.32 27.33 -32.66
N ILE A 16 26.86 28.05 -31.67
CA ILE A 16 26.61 27.78 -30.25
C ILE A 16 25.18 28.16 -29.83
N LEU A 17 24.60 29.20 -30.49
CA LEU A 17 23.23 29.64 -30.22
C LEU A 17 22.16 28.69 -30.79
N ILE A 18 22.52 27.82 -31.73
CA ILE A 18 21.64 26.87 -32.42
C ILE A 18 21.67 25.47 -31.75
N LEU A 19 22.58 25.25 -30.78
CA LEU A 19 22.50 24.01 -29.98
C LEU A 19 21.16 23.97 -29.29
N PRO A 20 20.28 22.96 -29.56
CA PRO A 20 19.03 22.84 -28.86
C PRO A 20 19.36 22.65 -27.38
N LEU A 21 19.03 23.64 -26.57
CA LEU A 21 18.94 23.47 -25.14
C LEU A 21 17.94 22.34 -24.94
N LYS A 22 18.42 21.12 -24.66
CA LYS A 22 17.53 20.05 -24.21
C LYS A 22 16.84 20.56 -22.95
N SER A 23 15.64 21.04 -23.13
CA SER A 23 14.75 21.31 -22.01
C SER A 23 14.57 19.98 -21.29
N PHE A 24 15.07 19.87 -20.07
CA PHE A 24 14.81 18.74 -19.17
C PHE A 24 13.38 18.85 -18.62
N SER A 25 12.40 19.09 -19.46
CA SER A 25 11.02 18.85 -19.13
C SER A 25 10.85 17.33 -19.03
N LYS A 26 10.54 16.80 -17.87
CA LYS A 26 10.08 15.43 -17.74
C LYS A 26 8.82 15.33 -18.60
N GLU A 27 8.91 14.61 -19.71
CA GLU A 27 7.77 14.38 -20.59
C GLU A 27 6.65 13.66 -19.83
N ILE A 28 5.42 14.01 -20.15
CA ILE A 28 4.26 13.27 -19.67
C ILE A 28 4.40 11.83 -20.20
N PRO A 29 4.27 10.80 -19.36
CA PRO A 29 4.39 9.42 -19.83
C PRO A 29 3.36 9.14 -20.94
N GLY A 30 3.80 8.64 -22.08
CA GLY A 30 2.90 8.28 -23.18
C GLY A 30 2.02 7.07 -22.85
N SER A 31 2.53 6.18 -21.97
CA SER A 31 1.83 5.00 -21.46
C SER A 31 2.48 4.53 -20.17
N PHE A 32 1.69 3.88 -19.32
CA PHE A 32 2.17 3.17 -18.12
C PHE A 32 2.23 1.65 -18.32
N ALA A 33 1.88 1.15 -19.53
CA ALA A 33 1.68 -0.27 -19.78
C ALA A 33 2.93 -1.12 -19.47
N ASP A 34 4.08 -0.76 -20.05
CA ASP A 34 5.33 -1.51 -19.86
C ASP A 34 5.78 -1.51 -18.40
N LEU A 35 5.56 -0.40 -17.68
CA LEU A 35 5.88 -0.27 -16.27
C LEU A 35 4.94 -1.16 -15.42
N ALA A 36 3.66 -1.14 -15.71
CA ALA A 36 2.67 -1.96 -15.04
C ALA A 36 2.94 -3.45 -15.25
N GLU A 37 3.16 -3.89 -16.50
CA GLU A 37 3.47 -5.29 -16.85
C GLU A 37 4.68 -5.81 -16.07
N ARG A 38 5.71 -4.99 -15.93
CA ARG A 38 6.93 -5.34 -15.18
C ARG A 38 6.70 -5.47 -13.68
N LEU A 39 5.82 -4.66 -13.10
CA LEU A 39 5.65 -4.53 -11.64
C LEU A 39 4.53 -5.42 -11.07
N MET A 40 3.49 -5.68 -11.86
CA MET A 40 2.33 -6.48 -11.44
C MET A 40 2.69 -7.84 -10.84
N PRO A 41 3.67 -8.61 -11.35
CA PRO A 41 4.02 -9.92 -10.76
C PRO A 41 4.55 -9.85 -9.32
N SER A 42 4.99 -8.67 -8.88
CA SER A 42 5.46 -8.45 -7.50
C SER A 42 4.37 -7.96 -6.55
N VAL A 43 3.16 -7.64 -7.07
CA VAL A 43 2.03 -7.18 -6.26
C VAL A 43 1.08 -8.36 -6.03
N VAL A 44 0.70 -8.56 -4.78
CA VAL A 44 -0.05 -9.72 -4.34
C VAL A 44 -1.42 -9.33 -3.80
N ASN A 45 -2.38 -10.27 -3.91
CA ASN A 45 -3.62 -10.20 -3.16
C ASN A 45 -3.43 -10.89 -1.81
N ILE A 46 -4.02 -10.29 -0.78
CA ILE A 46 -4.06 -10.85 0.58
C ILE A 46 -5.50 -11.08 0.96
N SER A 47 -5.82 -12.32 1.28
CA SER A 47 -7.12 -12.74 1.80
C SER A 47 -6.93 -13.26 3.22
N THR A 48 -7.73 -12.75 4.14
CA THR A 48 -7.71 -13.18 5.54
C THR A 48 -9.04 -13.77 5.93
N THR A 49 -9.02 -14.73 6.83
CA THR A 49 -10.23 -15.32 7.42
C THR A 49 -10.22 -15.05 8.90
N GLN A 50 -11.37 -14.65 9.44
CA GLN A 50 -11.59 -14.42 10.85
C GLN A 50 -12.94 -15.00 11.27
N THR A 51 -12.99 -15.70 12.39
CA THR A 51 -14.22 -16.19 12.98
C THR A 51 -14.78 -15.14 13.95
N VAL A 52 -15.88 -14.52 13.60
CA VAL A 52 -16.59 -13.55 14.47
C VAL A 52 -17.72 -14.24 15.15
N VAL A 53 -17.68 -14.31 16.49
CA VAL A 53 -18.76 -14.81 17.30
C VAL A 53 -19.76 -13.67 17.54
N THR A 54 -20.86 -13.68 16.81
CA THR A 54 -21.93 -12.70 16.98
C THR A 54 -22.97 -13.25 17.98
N ARG A 55 -23.13 -12.62 19.13
CA ARG A 55 -24.26 -12.85 20.01
C ARG A 55 -25.42 -11.98 19.56
N SER A 56 -26.34 -12.56 18.83
CA SER A 56 -27.60 -11.90 18.49
C SER A 56 -28.53 -11.94 19.69
N ASN A 57 -28.65 -10.82 20.41
CA ASN A 57 -29.75 -10.65 21.36
C ASN A 57 -30.81 -9.78 20.66
N PRO A 58 -31.91 -10.38 20.17
CA PRO A 58 -32.95 -9.63 19.46
C PRO A 58 -33.66 -8.60 20.33
N PHE A 59 -33.50 -8.69 21.68
CA PHE A 59 -34.14 -7.78 22.65
C PHE A 59 -33.12 -7.36 23.72
N PRO A 60 -32.20 -6.40 23.42
CA PRO A 60 -31.24 -5.90 24.40
C PRO A 60 -31.98 -5.25 25.58
N GLY A 61 -31.78 -5.79 26.78
CA GLY A 61 -32.38 -5.25 28.01
C GLY A 61 -33.68 -5.91 28.46
N PHE A 62 -34.19 -6.92 27.74
CA PHE A 62 -35.35 -7.68 28.18
C PHE A 62 -34.90 -8.97 28.90
N GLN A 63 -35.24 -9.11 30.19
CA GLN A 63 -35.03 -10.34 30.96
C GLN A 63 -36.39 -11.02 31.18
N PHE A 64 -36.52 -12.26 30.72
CA PHE A 64 -37.70 -13.05 30.98
C PHE A 64 -37.68 -13.62 32.40
N PRO A 65 -38.82 -13.71 33.09
CA PRO A 65 -38.91 -14.38 34.39
C PRO A 65 -38.42 -15.84 34.26
N PRO A 66 -37.65 -16.35 35.25
CA PRO A 66 -37.23 -17.75 35.29
C PRO A 66 -38.40 -18.71 35.19
N GLY A 67 -38.34 -19.71 34.29
CA GLY A 67 -39.41 -20.69 34.08
C GLY A 67 -40.49 -20.26 33.08
N SER A 68 -40.34 -19.15 32.37
CA SER A 68 -41.21 -18.74 31.27
C SER A 68 -41.11 -19.72 30.09
N PRO A 69 -42.24 -20.13 29.45
CA PRO A 69 -42.21 -20.95 28.24
C PRO A 69 -41.40 -20.34 27.08
N PHE A 70 -41.11 -19.04 27.15
CA PHE A 70 -40.34 -18.32 26.19
C PHE A 70 -38.81 -18.33 26.50
N GLU A 71 -38.40 -18.70 27.71
CA GLU A 71 -36.99 -18.73 28.12
C GLU A 71 -36.15 -19.68 27.24
N ASP A 72 -36.67 -20.89 26.98
CA ASP A 72 -35.96 -21.88 26.17
C ASP A 72 -35.94 -21.50 24.69
N MET A 73 -37.01 -20.92 24.16
CA MET A 73 -37.06 -20.39 22.81
C MET A 73 -36.06 -19.24 22.62
N PHE A 74 -35.89 -18.38 23.63
CA PHE A 74 -34.94 -17.26 23.56
C PHE A 74 -33.50 -17.66 23.89
N LYS A 75 -33.26 -18.74 24.63
CA LYS A 75 -31.92 -19.34 24.77
C LYS A 75 -31.40 -19.83 23.41
N GLU A 76 -32.27 -20.36 22.58
CA GLU A 76 -31.92 -20.82 21.23
C GLU A 76 -31.56 -19.66 20.29
N PHE A 77 -32.19 -18.48 20.41
CA PHE A 77 -31.84 -17.26 19.68
C PHE A 77 -30.58 -16.58 20.22
N GLY A 78 -30.18 -16.83 21.45
CA GLY A 78 -29.00 -16.30 22.12
C GLY A 78 -27.75 -17.18 21.93
N THR A 79 -27.80 -18.26 21.12
CA THR A 79 -26.64 -19.07 20.83
C THR A 79 -25.63 -18.26 20.02
N PRO A 80 -24.37 -18.25 20.43
CA PRO A 80 -23.33 -17.60 19.66
C PRO A 80 -23.29 -18.20 18.26
N GLN A 81 -23.53 -17.39 17.23
CA GLN A 81 -23.32 -17.81 15.86
C GLN A 81 -21.90 -17.44 15.45
N GLU A 82 -21.11 -18.43 15.14
CA GLU A 82 -19.81 -18.26 14.51
C GLU A 82 -20.03 -17.90 13.03
N ARG A 83 -19.55 -16.74 12.65
CA ARG A 83 -19.57 -16.29 11.26
C ARG A 83 -18.15 -16.04 10.79
N GLN A 84 -17.77 -16.73 9.74
CA GLN A 84 -16.51 -16.41 9.07
C GLN A 84 -16.67 -15.13 8.26
N THR A 85 -15.79 -14.18 8.51
CA THR A 85 -15.64 -12.96 7.72
C THR A 85 -14.29 -13.00 7.04
N SER A 86 -14.23 -12.47 5.81
CA SER A 86 -12.99 -12.35 5.05
C SER A 86 -12.70 -10.88 4.81
N ALA A 87 -11.45 -10.47 5.05
CA ALA A 87 -10.94 -9.20 4.58
C ALA A 87 -10.03 -9.41 3.37
N LEU A 88 -10.01 -8.42 2.48
CA LEU A 88 -9.21 -8.44 1.26
C LEU A 88 -8.35 -7.18 1.20
N GLY A 89 -7.11 -7.35 0.82
CA GLY A 89 -6.16 -6.27 0.62
C GLY A 89 -5.10 -6.64 -0.40
N SER A 90 -4.13 -5.76 -0.54
CA SER A 90 -2.96 -5.95 -1.39
C SER A 90 -1.69 -5.97 -0.55
N GLY A 91 -0.62 -6.44 -1.15
CA GLY A 91 0.72 -6.36 -0.63
C GLY A 91 1.72 -6.39 -1.78
N PHE A 92 2.99 -6.37 -1.45
CA PHE A 92 4.05 -6.49 -2.45
C PHE A 92 5.27 -7.22 -1.89
N ILE A 93 5.96 -7.92 -2.77
CA ILE A 93 7.11 -8.77 -2.45
C ILE A 93 8.37 -7.90 -2.45
N ILE A 94 9.13 -7.94 -1.35
CA ILE A 94 10.36 -7.17 -1.15
C ILE A 94 11.62 -8.03 -1.13
N ASP A 95 11.49 -9.34 -1.10
CA ASP A 95 12.63 -10.30 -1.11
C ASP A 95 12.27 -11.53 -1.92
N ALA A 96 13.27 -12.08 -2.63
CA ALA A 96 13.09 -13.26 -3.48
C ALA A 96 12.64 -14.53 -2.73
N LYS A 97 12.75 -14.55 -1.40
CA LYS A 97 12.27 -15.66 -0.54
C LYS A 97 10.81 -15.50 -0.12
N GLY A 98 10.10 -14.50 -0.67
CA GLY A 98 8.68 -14.28 -0.39
C GLY A 98 8.39 -13.52 0.89
N ILE A 99 9.21 -12.50 1.21
CA ILE A 99 8.83 -11.51 2.21
C ILE A 99 7.87 -10.51 1.56
N VAL A 100 6.70 -10.35 2.17
CA VAL A 100 5.61 -9.48 1.68
C VAL A 100 5.36 -8.37 2.68
N VAL A 101 5.19 -7.17 2.18
CA VAL A 101 4.76 -5.99 2.96
C VAL A 101 3.30 -5.69 2.65
N THR A 102 2.55 -5.33 3.67
CA THR A 102 1.15 -4.90 3.60
C THR A 102 0.81 -3.95 4.74
N ASN A 103 -0.45 -3.53 4.85
CA ASN A 103 -0.93 -2.81 6.03
C ASN A 103 -1.30 -3.75 7.18
N ASN A 104 -1.14 -3.25 8.42
CA ASN A 104 -1.56 -3.99 9.60
C ASN A 104 -3.08 -4.23 9.61
N HIS A 105 -3.90 -3.24 9.24
CA HIS A 105 -5.35 -3.39 9.25
C HIS A 105 -5.86 -4.47 8.26
N VAL A 106 -5.07 -4.83 7.24
CA VAL A 106 -5.42 -5.92 6.29
C VAL A 106 -5.35 -7.28 6.96
N ILE A 107 -4.43 -7.46 7.92
CA ILE A 107 -4.17 -8.76 8.56
C ILE A 107 -4.56 -8.80 10.04
N GLN A 108 -5.11 -7.70 10.53
CA GLN A 108 -5.52 -7.59 11.94
C GLN A 108 -6.57 -8.65 12.27
N ASP A 109 -6.39 -9.33 13.40
CA ASP A 109 -7.28 -10.38 13.92
C ASP A 109 -7.49 -11.58 12.96
N ALA A 110 -6.62 -11.75 11.94
CA ALA A 110 -6.67 -12.87 11.00
C ALA A 110 -6.24 -14.18 11.67
N GLU A 111 -7.05 -15.23 11.51
CA GLU A 111 -6.71 -16.61 11.90
C GLU A 111 -5.85 -17.28 10.83
N ASP A 112 -6.24 -17.10 9.55
CA ASP A 112 -5.50 -17.58 8.39
C ASP A 112 -5.23 -16.43 7.41
N ILE A 113 -4.03 -16.44 6.83
CA ILE A 113 -3.60 -15.48 5.80
C ILE A 113 -3.19 -16.25 4.56
N ILE A 114 -3.92 -16.01 3.48
CA ILE A 114 -3.62 -16.56 2.15
C ILE A 114 -3.16 -15.43 1.25
N VAL A 115 -2.03 -15.60 0.62
CA VAL A 115 -1.46 -14.65 -0.34
C VAL A 115 -1.50 -15.26 -1.73
N ARG A 116 -2.19 -14.58 -2.65
CA ARG A 116 -2.26 -14.97 -4.06
C ARG A 116 -1.27 -14.16 -4.88
N VAL A 117 -0.41 -14.86 -5.62
CA VAL A 117 0.66 -14.31 -6.43
C VAL A 117 0.43 -14.70 -7.89
N ASP A 118 0.66 -13.78 -8.82
CA ASP A 118 0.65 -14.03 -10.27
C ASP A 118 -0.59 -14.84 -10.74
N GLY A 119 -1.77 -14.30 -10.47
CA GLY A 119 -3.06 -14.85 -10.89
C GLY A 119 -3.59 -15.94 -9.95
N ASP A 120 -3.10 -17.18 -10.03
CA ASP A 120 -3.77 -18.32 -9.40
C ASP A 120 -2.95 -19.06 -8.32
N LYS A 121 -1.70 -18.68 -8.10
CA LYS A 121 -0.86 -19.34 -7.09
C LYS A 121 -1.15 -18.82 -5.69
N GLU A 122 -1.64 -19.67 -4.82
CA GLU A 122 -1.95 -19.37 -3.44
C GLU A 122 -0.90 -19.95 -2.49
N PHE A 123 -0.48 -19.13 -1.52
CA PHE A 123 0.46 -19.51 -0.47
C PHE A 123 -0.09 -19.11 0.88
N LYS A 124 0.06 -19.98 1.87
CA LYS A 124 -0.10 -19.58 3.26
C LYS A 124 1.02 -18.62 3.65
N ALA A 125 0.70 -17.65 4.49
CA ALA A 125 1.67 -16.71 4.99
C ALA A 125 1.65 -16.64 6.52
N LYS A 126 2.84 -16.44 7.10
CA LYS A 126 3.02 -16.18 8.52
C LYS A 126 3.37 -14.72 8.75
N VAL A 127 2.83 -14.14 9.80
CA VAL A 127 3.21 -12.79 10.24
C VAL A 127 4.61 -12.85 10.84
N ILE A 128 5.57 -12.13 10.24
CA ILE A 128 6.90 -11.90 10.83
C ILE A 128 6.77 -10.87 11.95
N GLY A 129 6.02 -9.80 11.70
CA GLY A 129 5.72 -8.77 12.66
C GLY A 129 4.72 -7.76 12.11
N SER A 130 4.09 -7.01 13.00
CA SER A 130 3.17 -5.93 12.64
C SER A 130 3.29 -4.76 13.60
N ASP A 131 2.96 -3.57 13.10
CA ASP A 131 2.95 -2.33 13.85
C ASP A 131 1.66 -1.56 13.60
N PRO A 132 0.70 -1.61 14.53
CA PRO A 132 -0.57 -0.90 14.41
C PRO A 132 -0.43 0.62 14.34
N LEU A 133 0.64 1.19 14.94
CA LEU A 133 0.81 2.64 14.99
C LEU A 133 1.26 3.25 13.66
N SER A 134 1.99 2.49 12.85
CA SER A 134 2.37 2.90 11.49
C SER A 134 1.53 2.21 10.42
N ASP A 135 0.61 1.32 10.82
CA ASP A 135 -0.23 0.51 9.94
C ASP A 135 0.57 -0.34 8.93
N ILE A 136 1.67 -0.95 9.38
CA ILE A 136 2.55 -1.79 8.56
C ILE A 136 2.60 -3.21 9.12
N ALA A 137 2.56 -4.20 8.23
CA ALA A 137 2.79 -5.59 8.55
C ALA A 137 3.76 -6.24 7.55
N VAL A 138 4.51 -7.22 8.02
CA VAL A 138 5.45 -8.01 7.23
C VAL A 138 5.10 -9.48 7.37
N LEU A 139 4.95 -10.15 6.22
CA LEU A 139 4.58 -11.54 6.11
C LEU A 139 5.71 -12.35 5.46
N GLN A 140 5.79 -13.65 5.79
CA GLN A 140 6.61 -14.63 5.11
C GLN A 140 5.71 -15.65 4.43
N LEU A 141 5.85 -15.82 3.12
CA LEU A 141 5.20 -16.91 2.38
C LEU A 141 5.78 -18.26 2.76
N GLU A 142 4.93 -19.25 3.00
CA GLU A 142 5.33 -20.62 3.34
C GLU A 142 5.61 -21.44 2.07
N THR A 143 6.70 -21.13 1.40
CA THR A 143 7.09 -21.79 0.15
C THR A 143 8.61 -21.77 -0.05
N LYS A 144 9.09 -22.61 -0.98
CA LYS A 144 10.48 -22.59 -1.47
C LYS A 144 10.61 -21.93 -2.84
N GLU A 145 9.51 -21.48 -3.43
CA GLU A 145 9.53 -20.75 -4.70
C GLU A 145 10.30 -19.42 -4.56
N LYS A 146 10.78 -18.94 -5.67
CA LYS A 146 11.46 -17.63 -5.76
C LYS A 146 10.56 -16.64 -6.48
N PHE A 147 10.59 -15.42 -6.01
CA PHE A 147 9.77 -14.32 -6.51
C PHE A 147 10.63 -13.17 -7.02
N THR A 148 10.02 -12.31 -7.83
CA THR A 148 10.62 -11.06 -8.28
C THR A 148 10.29 -9.96 -7.26
N PRO A 149 11.25 -9.45 -6.49
CA PRO A 149 10.98 -8.39 -5.53
C PRO A 149 10.97 -7.02 -6.21
N VAL A 150 10.21 -6.08 -5.64
CA VAL A 150 10.33 -4.65 -5.94
C VAL A 150 11.42 -4.00 -5.08
N LYS A 151 11.83 -2.80 -5.47
CA LYS A 151 12.80 -1.99 -4.74
C LYS A 151 12.11 -0.80 -4.08
N PHE A 152 12.59 -0.40 -2.92
CA PHE A 152 12.19 0.86 -2.31
C PHE A 152 12.97 2.02 -2.93
N GLY A 153 12.23 3.03 -3.37
CA GLY A 153 12.74 4.32 -3.76
C GLY A 153 12.93 5.25 -2.55
N ASP A 154 13.45 6.43 -2.81
CA ASP A 154 13.65 7.48 -1.82
C ASP A 154 12.47 8.46 -1.84
N SER A 155 11.52 8.28 -0.91
CA SER A 155 10.34 9.11 -0.83
C SER A 155 10.63 10.58 -0.52
N ASP A 156 11.81 10.90 0.06
CA ASP A 156 12.16 12.30 0.37
C ASP A 156 12.52 13.09 -0.89
N LYS A 157 12.93 12.41 -1.96
CA LYS A 157 13.17 13.01 -3.28
C LYS A 157 11.92 13.17 -4.13
N ALA A 158 10.83 12.51 -3.76
CA ALA A 158 9.57 12.62 -4.47
C ALA A 158 8.96 14.03 -4.29
N ARG A 159 8.49 14.64 -5.36
CA ARG A 159 8.00 16.03 -5.37
C ARG A 159 6.52 16.09 -5.70
N ILE A 160 5.85 17.11 -5.21
CA ILE A 160 4.49 17.43 -5.64
C ILE A 160 4.50 17.65 -7.16
N GLY A 161 3.57 16.99 -7.87
CA GLY A 161 3.47 16.98 -9.32
C GLY A 161 4.22 15.84 -10.02
N ASP A 162 5.03 15.06 -9.33
CA ASP A 162 5.66 13.86 -9.93
C ASP A 162 4.58 12.78 -10.16
N TRP A 163 4.63 12.11 -11.33
CA TRP A 163 3.76 11.01 -11.69
C TRP A 163 4.01 9.79 -10.79
N VAL A 164 2.91 9.14 -10.43
CA VAL A 164 2.92 7.89 -9.65
C VAL A 164 1.90 6.90 -10.20
N ILE A 165 2.15 5.62 -9.98
CA ILE A 165 1.16 4.56 -10.21
C ILE A 165 0.94 3.79 -8.92
N ALA A 166 -0.33 3.54 -8.61
CA ALA A 166 -0.72 2.65 -7.54
C ALA A 166 -1.15 1.32 -8.17
N ILE A 167 -0.58 0.22 -7.69
CA ILE A 167 -0.97 -1.11 -8.12
C ILE A 167 -1.53 -1.85 -6.91
N GLY A 168 -2.72 -2.44 -7.09
CA GLY A 168 -3.33 -3.32 -6.13
C GLY A 168 -3.82 -4.59 -6.83
N ASN A 169 -4.17 -5.59 -6.06
CA ASN A 169 -4.75 -6.81 -6.57
C ASN A 169 -6.04 -7.15 -5.81
N PRO A 170 -7.06 -6.25 -5.86
CA PRO A 170 -8.33 -6.50 -5.22
C PRO A 170 -8.96 -7.76 -5.84
N PHE A 171 -9.47 -8.65 -4.99
CA PHE A 171 -10.15 -9.89 -5.38
C PHE A 171 -9.29 -10.94 -6.11
N GLY A 172 -7.97 -10.72 -6.28
CA GLY A 172 -7.09 -11.67 -6.99
C GLY A 172 -7.38 -11.81 -8.50
N LEU A 173 -8.02 -10.81 -9.12
CA LEU A 173 -8.46 -10.84 -10.52
C LEU A 173 -7.39 -10.38 -11.52
N GLY A 174 -6.11 -10.35 -11.13
CA GLY A 174 -5.01 -10.04 -12.05
C GLY A 174 -4.44 -8.62 -11.93
N GLY A 175 -4.73 -7.94 -10.82
CA GLY A 175 -4.18 -6.62 -10.53
C GLY A 175 -4.97 -5.45 -11.13
N THR A 176 -4.94 -4.34 -10.43
CA THR A 176 -5.55 -3.07 -10.86
C THR A 176 -4.50 -1.98 -10.77
N VAL A 177 -4.34 -1.24 -11.85
CA VAL A 177 -3.40 -0.13 -11.97
C VAL A 177 -4.17 1.18 -12.03
N THR A 178 -3.80 2.13 -11.18
CA THR A 178 -4.29 3.51 -11.24
C THR A 178 -3.09 4.45 -11.29
N SER A 179 -3.24 5.59 -11.97
CA SER A 179 -2.19 6.60 -12.11
C SER A 179 -2.68 7.95 -11.63
N GLY A 180 -1.75 8.77 -11.19
CA GLY A 180 -1.97 10.12 -10.74
C GLY A 180 -0.66 10.81 -10.46
N ILE A 181 -0.70 11.86 -9.64
CA ILE A 181 0.48 12.60 -9.21
C ILE A 181 0.58 12.62 -7.68
N ILE A 182 1.72 12.99 -7.16
CA ILE A 182 1.85 13.40 -5.78
C ILE A 182 1.17 14.76 -5.63
N SER A 183 0.03 14.79 -4.95
CA SER A 183 -0.78 16.02 -4.75
C SER A 183 -0.28 16.84 -3.58
N ALA A 184 0.23 16.19 -2.52
CA ALA A 184 0.82 16.83 -1.35
C ALA A 184 1.75 15.84 -0.60
N ARG A 185 2.50 16.39 0.37
CA ARG A 185 3.38 15.63 1.26
C ARG A 185 3.14 16.07 2.71
N ASN A 186 3.65 15.27 3.64
CA ASN A 186 3.61 15.55 5.07
C ASN A 186 2.17 15.79 5.57
N ARG A 187 1.22 14.94 5.11
CA ARG A 187 -0.17 15.02 5.52
C ARG A 187 -0.40 14.22 6.81
N SER A 188 -1.15 14.82 7.72
CA SER A 188 -1.73 14.17 8.88
C SER A 188 -3.24 14.26 8.79
N ILE A 189 -3.94 13.14 9.01
CA ILE A 189 -5.39 13.02 8.88
C ILE A 189 -6.05 12.55 10.18
N GLY A 190 -5.28 12.39 11.24
CA GLY A 190 -5.76 12.11 12.60
C GLY A 190 -6.08 10.65 12.88
N LEU A 191 -5.56 9.69 12.09
CA LEU A 191 -5.75 8.26 12.32
C LEU A 191 -4.72 7.68 13.30
N SER A 192 -3.50 8.26 13.34
CA SER A 192 -2.39 7.79 14.17
C SER A 192 -1.55 8.95 14.68
N ARG A 193 -0.66 8.66 15.66
CA ARG A 193 0.34 9.63 16.18
C ARG A 193 1.56 9.78 15.28
N TYR A 194 1.77 8.85 14.35
CA TYR A 194 2.97 8.79 13.48
C TYR A 194 2.59 8.97 12.02
N GLU A 195 1.80 10.00 11.74
CA GLU A 195 1.33 10.29 10.41
C GLU A 195 2.26 11.25 9.68
N ASP A 196 2.69 10.81 8.51
CA ASP A 196 3.44 11.59 7.53
C ASP A 196 3.12 11.00 6.15
N TYR A 197 1.93 11.34 5.62
CA TYR A 197 1.48 10.71 4.38
C TYR A 197 1.87 11.49 3.13
N ILE A 198 2.14 10.73 2.06
CA ILE A 198 2.07 11.23 0.68
C ILE A 198 0.59 11.21 0.28
N GLN A 199 0.09 12.36 -0.18
CA GLN A 199 -1.23 12.45 -0.80
C GLN A 199 -1.12 12.30 -2.31
N THR A 200 -2.00 11.49 -2.92
CA THR A 200 -2.08 11.29 -4.37
C THR A 200 -3.53 11.36 -4.84
N ASP A 201 -3.73 11.74 -6.09
CA ASP A 201 -5.02 11.65 -6.80
C ASP A 201 -5.16 10.34 -7.61
N ALA A 202 -4.11 9.51 -7.66
CA ALA A 202 -4.25 8.12 -8.09
C ALA A 202 -5.36 7.47 -7.29
N SER A 203 -6.31 6.81 -7.96
CA SER A 203 -7.49 6.24 -7.29
C SER A 203 -7.10 5.11 -6.35
N ILE A 204 -7.15 5.38 -5.05
CA ILE A 204 -7.01 4.37 -3.99
C ILE A 204 -8.41 3.97 -3.55
N ASN A 205 -8.70 2.68 -3.53
CA ASN A 205 -9.99 2.10 -3.17
C ASN A 205 -9.77 0.89 -2.24
N SER A 206 -10.87 0.37 -1.69
CA SER A 206 -10.84 -0.89 -0.95
C SER A 206 -10.22 -1.99 -1.80
N GLY A 207 -9.16 -2.63 -1.29
CA GLY A 207 -8.38 -3.64 -1.98
C GLY A 207 -7.02 -3.16 -2.52
N ASN A 208 -6.76 -1.85 -2.69
CA ASN A 208 -5.42 -1.33 -2.96
C ASN A 208 -4.61 -1.10 -1.67
N SER A 209 -5.27 -1.10 -0.50
CA SER A 209 -4.62 -0.94 0.81
C SER A 209 -3.56 -2.01 1.00
N GLY A 210 -2.38 -1.62 1.45
CA GLY A 210 -1.20 -2.47 1.58
C GLY A 210 -0.40 -2.63 0.28
N GLY A 211 -0.97 -2.26 -0.86
CA GLY A 211 -0.27 -2.24 -2.15
C GLY A 211 0.71 -1.07 -2.29
N PRO A 212 1.64 -1.15 -3.25
CA PRO A 212 2.68 -0.14 -3.46
C PRO A 212 2.18 1.07 -4.25
N LEU A 213 2.74 2.23 -3.92
CA LEU A 213 2.76 3.43 -4.75
C LEU A 213 4.15 3.53 -5.38
N PHE A 214 4.22 3.43 -6.71
CA PHE A 214 5.48 3.47 -7.46
C PHE A 214 5.73 4.83 -8.09
N ASP A 215 7.01 5.19 -8.21
CA ASP A 215 7.45 6.25 -9.10
C ASP A 215 7.60 5.75 -10.55
N MET A 216 8.00 6.62 -11.46
CA MET A 216 8.19 6.30 -12.89
C MET A 216 9.41 5.42 -13.18
N ASN A 217 10.28 5.16 -12.19
CA ASN A 217 11.38 4.21 -12.32
C ASN A 217 10.91 2.78 -11.95
N GLY A 218 9.77 2.66 -11.28
CA GLY A 218 9.24 1.42 -10.72
C GLY A 218 9.75 1.13 -9.31
N ASP A 219 10.21 2.15 -8.62
CA ASP A 219 10.61 2.04 -7.23
C ASP A 219 9.44 2.42 -6.31
N VAL A 220 9.26 1.69 -5.21
CA VAL A 220 8.19 1.93 -4.23
C VAL A 220 8.52 3.18 -3.42
N ILE A 221 7.72 4.24 -3.57
CA ILE A 221 7.84 5.47 -2.79
C ILE A 221 6.80 5.59 -1.69
N GLY A 222 5.80 4.68 -1.65
CA GLY A 222 4.81 4.66 -0.59
C GLY A 222 4.04 3.34 -0.51
N ILE A 223 3.33 3.14 0.60
CA ILE A 223 2.39 2.04 0.82
C ILE A 223 1.00 2.64 0.92
N ASN A 224 0.10 2.26 0.02
CA ASN A 224 -1.28 2.77 0.00
C ASN A 224 -2.00 2.31 1.25
N THR A 225 -2.65 3.24 1.99
CA THR A 225 -3.24 2.87 3.29
C THR A 225 -4.63 3.44 3.54
N ALA A 226 -4.89 4.69 3.18
CA ALA A 226 -6.14 5.36 3.55
C ALA A 226 -6.72 6.19 2.41
N ILE A 227 -8.02 6.43 2.50
CA ILE A 227 -8.77 7.34 1.63
C ILE A 227 -9.64 8.28 2.47
N LEU A 228 -9.87 9.51 1.98
CA LEU A 228 -10.95 10.34 2.46
C LEU A 228 -12.19 10.03 1.61
N GLY A 229 -13.20 9.42 2.24
CA GLY A 229 -14.45 9.09 1.58
C GLY A 229 -15.05 7.78 2.10
N ARG A 230 -16.36 7.79 2.41
CA ARG A 230 -17.07 6.60 2.91
C ARG A 230 -17.42 5.60 1.80
N ASN A 231 -17.46 6.04 0.53
CA ASN A 231 -17.98 5.25 -0.60
C ASN A 231 -16.96 5.06 -1.74
N GLY A 232 -15.66 5.18 -1.47
CA GLY A 232 -14.60 5.03 -2.46
C GLY A 232 -13.76 6.29 -2.67
N SER A 233 -12.82 6.23 -3.60
CA SER A 233 -11.90 7.34 -3.89
C SER A 233 -12.65 8.55 -4.45
N ILE A 234 -12.36 9.72 -3.89
CA ILE A 234 -12.79 11.04 -4.39
C ILE A 234 -11.60 11.83 -4.98
N GLY A 235 -10.53 11.12 -5.37
CA GLY A 235 -9.29 11.76 -5.83
C GLY A 235 -8.36 12.19 -4.68
N ILE A 236 -8.54 11.62 -3.48
CA ILE A 236 -7.70 11.88 -2.32
C ILE A 236 -7.35 10.55 -1.67
N GLY A 237 -6.16 10.05 -2.00
CA GLY A 237 -5.55 8.86 -1.43
C GLY A 237 -4.32 9.20 -0.61
N PHE A 238 -3.97 8.35 0.35
CA PHE A 238 -2.83 8.52 1.24
C PHE A 238 -1.96 7.27 1.22
N SER A 239 -0.65 7.48 1.18
CA SER A 239 0.33 6.41 1.22
C SER A 239 1.40 6.73 2.28
N ILE A 240 1.81 5.71 3.03
CA ILE A 240 2.91 5.79 4.00
C ILE A 240 4.21 5.94 3.20
N PRO A 241 5.06 6.97 3.43
CA PRO A 241 6.30 7.17 2.70
C PRO A 241 7.27 6.00 2.85
N SER A 242 7.96 5.63 1.77
CA SER A 242 8.88 4.48 1.76
C SER A 242 10.01 4.61 2.78
N ASN A 243 10.56 5.80 3.00
CA ASN A 243 11.65 6.00 3.96
C ASN A 243 11.19 5.73 5.39
N SER A 244 10.00 6.21 5.77
CA SER A 244 9.38 5.93 7.08
C SER A 244 9.03 4.44 7.21
N ALA A 245 8.41 3.87 6.17
CA ALA A 245 8.02 2.46 6.14
C ALA A 245 9.23 1.52 6.27
N LYS A 246 10.32 1.80 5.59
CA LYS A 246 11.53 0.96 5.61
C LYS A 246 12.11 0.80 7.01
N ILE A 247 12.15 1.89 7.80
CA ILE A 247 12.64 1.85 9.20
C ILE A 247 11.81 0.86 10.02
N VAL A 248 10.49 0.86 9.84
CA VAL A 248 9.56 -0.06 10.53
C VAL A 248 9.74 -1.48 10.02
N ILE A 249 9.73 -1.68 8.71
CA ILE A 249 9.89 -2.99 8.05
C ILE A 249 11.19 -3.68 8.51
N ASP A 250 12.31 -2.96 8.50
CA ASP A 250 13.62 -3.50 8.93
C ASP A 250 13.58 -3.96 10.40
N GLN A 251 12.87 -3.23 11.28
CA GLN A 251 12.68 -3.63 12.67
C GLN A 251 11.76 -4.86 12.81
N LEU A 252 10.65 -4.89 12.08
CA LEU A 252 9.73 -6.02 12.08
C LEU A 252 10.42 -7.30 11.61
N ILE A 253 11.22 -7.23 10.54
CA ILE A 253 12.00 -8.38 10.05
C ILE A 253 13.03 -8.84 11.09
N LYS A 254 13.69 -7.92 11.77
CA LYS A 254 14.79 -8.23 12.69
C LYS A 254 14.32 -8.67 14.07
N PHE A 255 13.26 -8.07 14.59
CA PHE A 255 12.83 -8.21 15.98
C PHE A 255 11.40 -8.75 16.13
N GLY A 256 10.59 -8.81 15.07
CA GLY A 256 9.16 -9.11 15.12
C GLY A 256 8.29 -7.95 15.62
N GLU A 257 8.90 -6.89 16.12
CA GLU A 257 8.22 -5.73 16.71
C GLU A 257 8.97 -4.42 16.43
N THR A 258 8.30 -3.28 16.53
CA THR A 258 8.93 -1.97 16.45
C THR A 258 9.36 -1.49 17.83
N LYS A 259 10.61 -1.01 17.92
CA LYS A 259 11.17 -0.40 19.13
C LYS A 259 11.18 1.11 18.98
N ARG A 260 10.40 1.79 19.82
CA ARG A 260 10.31 3.25 19.85
C ARG A 260 10.93 3.77 21.13
N GLY A 261 11.72 4.85 21.01
CA GLY A 261 12.24 5.56 22.18
C GLY A 261 11.11 6.30 22.89
N TRP A 262 11.07 6.27 24.20
CA TRP A 262 10.24 7.10 25.03
C TRP A 262 11.04 8.33 25.46
N LEU A 263 10.65 9.53 25.00
CA LEU A 263 11.12 10.78 25.55
C LEU A 263 10.20 11.13 26.73
N GLY A 264 10.64 10.85 27.96
CA GLY A 264 9.88 11.14 29.17
C GLY A 264 9.87 12.64 29.48
N VAL A 265 9.03 13.39 28.80
CA VAL A 265 8.78 14.82 29.02
C VAL A 265 7.32 15.04 29.36
#